data_c5618c7da4f7780a4397c4537765e4d7
#
_entry.id   c5618c7da4f7780a4397c4537765e4d7
#
_cell.length_a   1.000
_cell.length_b   1.000
_cell.length_c   1.000
_cell.angle_alpha   90.00
_cell.angle_beta   90.00
_cell.angle_gamma   90.00
#
_symmetry.space_group_name_H-M   'P 1'
#
loop_
_entity.id
_entity.type
_entity.pdbx_description
1 polymer ?
#
loop_
_entity_poly.entity_id
_entity_poly.type
_entity_poly.pdbx_seq_one_letter_code
_entity_poly.pdbx_strand_id
1 'polypeptide(L)' 'QRALMTSKMREHIQERDHYTCQICGASMKNEPNLLLEIDHIIPVSKGGLTTEENLQTLCWRCNRRKGAKLS' A
#
# COMPACT_ATOMS: atom_id res chain seq x y z
N GLN A 1 3.57 14.54 16.23
CA GLN A 1 2.42 14.71 15.37
C GLN A 1 2.48 13.78 14.19
N ARG A 2 1.37 13.14 13.90
CA ARG A 2 1.32 12.12 12.89
C ARG A 2 0.80 12.69 11.56
N ALA A 3 1.48 12.39 10.47
CA ALA A 3 1.00 12.77 9.14
C ALA A 3 -0.14 11.82 8.75
N LEU A 4 -1.23 12.40 8.24
CA LEU A 4 -2.36 11.61 7.77
C LEU A 4 -2.19 11.31 6.29
N MET A 5 -2.58 10.09 5.90
CA MET A 5 -2.58 9.73 4.50
C MET A 5 -3.81 10.33 3.83
N THR A 6 -3.58 11.20 2.86
CA THR A 6 -4.66 11.84 2.12
C THR A 6 -5.05 10.98 0.92
N SER A 7 -6.24 11.26 0.37
CA SER A 7 -6.67 10.59 -0.87
C SER A 7 -5.70 10.85 -2.01
N LYS A 8 -5.17 12.06 -2.04
CA LYS A 8 -4.21 12.46 -3.07
C LYS A 8 -2.93 11.64 -2.98
N MET A 9 -2.43 11.43 -1.77
CA MET A 9 -1.22 10.63 -1.56
C MET A 9 -1.47 9.17 -1.95
N ARG A 10 -2.62 8.61 -1.57
CA ARG A 10 -2.95 7.24 -1.94
C ARG A 10 -3.00 7.07 -3.45
N GLU A 11 -3.63 8.02 -4.13
CA GLU A 11 -3.72 7.98 -5.58
C GLU A 11 -2.34 8.04 -6.21
N HIS A 12 -1.49 8.90 -5.67
CA HIS A 12 -0.12 9.05 -6.15
C HIS A 12 0.66 7.74 -6.03
N ILE A 13 0.53 7.06 -4.89
CA ILE A 13 1.23 5.78 -4.67
C ILE A 13 0.67 4.71 -5.61
N GLN A 14 -0.65 4.66 -5.77
CA GLN A 14 -1.25 3.67 -6.66
C GLN A 14 -0.82 3.89 -8.11
N GLU A 15 -0.76 5.14 -8.55
CA GLU A 15 -0.28 5.46 -9.91
C GLU A 15 1.17 5.05 -10.07
N ARG A 16 2.00 5.39 -9.09
CA ARG A 16 3.42 5.01 -9.11
C ARG A 16 3.59 3.51 -9.27
N ASP A 17 2.75 2.74 -8.58
CA ASP A 17 2.81 1.28 -8.56
C ASP A 17 1.96 0.64 -9.66
N HIS A 18 1.42 1.46 -10.58
CA HIS A 18 0.62 0.99 -11.72
C HIS A 18 -0.58 0.16 -11.29
N TYR A 19 -1.21 0.54 -10.17
CA TYR A 19 -2.39 -0.14 -9.62
C TYR A 19 -2.16 -1.65 -9.51
N THR A 20 -0.97 -2.01 -9.03
CA THR A 20 -0.52 -3.39 -8.95
C THR A 20 -0.01 -3.68 -7.54
N CYS A 21 -0.41 -4.85 -7.01
CA CYS A 21 0.11 -5.30 -5.72
C CYS A 21 1.62 -5.52 -5.83
N GLN A 22 2.38 -4.91 -4.95
CA GLN A 22 3.84 -4.98 -5.00
C GLN A 22 4.39 -6.29 -4.45
N ILE A 23 3.54 -7.15 -3.90
CA ILE A 23 3.96 -8.44 -3.39
C ILE A 23 3.61 -9.56 -4.36
N CYS A 24 2.33 -9.70 -4.71
CA CYS A 24 1.88 -10.82 -5.55
C CYS A 24 1.71 -10.44 -7.03
N GLY A 25 1.74 -9.16 -7.36
CA GLY A 25 1.61 -8.73 -8.74
C GLY A 25 0.19 -8.66 -9.29
N ALA A 26 -0.82 -8.92 -8.45
CA ALA A 26 -2.19 -8.78 -8.89
C ALA A 26 -2.48 -7.32 -9.24
N SER A 27 -3.18 -7.08 -10.33
CA SER A 27 -3.44 -5.73 -10.79
C SER A 27 -4.90 -5.55 -11.18
N MET A 28 -5.35 -4.29 -11.15
CA MET A 28 -6.70 -3.95 -11.57
C MET A 28 -6.90 -4.20 -13.06
N LYS A 29 -5.82 -4.25 -13.82
CA LYS A 29 -5.87 -4.58 -15.24
C LYS A 29 -6.32 -6.01 -15.45
N ASN A 30 -5.83 -6.93 -14.62
CA ASN A 30 -6.18 -8.34 -14.71
C ASN A 30 -7.40 -8.70 -13.88
N GLU A 31 -7.64 -7.98 -12.81
CA GLU A 31 -8.78 -8.21 -11.93
C GLU A 31 -9.48 -6.88 -11.68
N PRO A 32 -10.44 -6.49 -12.52
CA PRO A 32 -11.06 -5.16 -12.42
C PRO A 32 -11.73 -4.86 -11.07
N ASN A 33 -12.15 -5.89 -10.35
CA ASN A 33 -12.80 -5.70 -9.04
C ASN A 33 -11.82 -5.87 -7.88
N LEU A 34 -10.53 -5.87 -8.16
CA LEU A 34 -9.51 -6.04 -7.14
C LEU A 34 -9.48 -4.83 -6.21
N LEU A 35 -9.50 -5.09 -4.92
CA LEU A 35 -9.36 -4.03 -3.93
C LEU A 35 -7.88 -3.83 -3.61
N LEU A 36 -7.40 -2.63 -3.89
CA LEU A 36 -6.03 -2.25 -3.59
C LEU A 36 -6.01 -1.34 -2.38
N GLU A 37 -5.00 -1.53 -1.55
CA GLU A 37 -4.83 -0.76 -0.32
C GLU A 37 -3.42 -0.22 -0.25
N ILE A 38 -3.23 0.85 0.51
CA ILE A 38 -1.90 1.42 0.70
C ILE A 38 -1.38 0.93 2.04
N ASP A 39 -0.18 0.38 2.02
CA ASP A 39 0.44 -0.22 3.19
C ASP A 39 1.74 0.50 3.54
N HIS A 40 2.04 0.57 4.84
CA HIS A 40 3.33 1.07 5.33
C HIS A 40 4.31 -0.09 5.31
N ILE A 41 5.40 0.05 4.55
CA ILE A 41 6.44 -0.99 4.48
C ILE A 41 6.98 -1.26 5.88
N ILE A 42 7.34 -0.20 6.59
CA ILE A 42 7.63 -0.28 8.01
C ILE A 42 6.36 0.19 8.73
N PRO A 43 5.71 -0.68 9.52
CA PRO A 43 4.47 -0.31 10.19
C PRO A 43 4.61 0.90 11.08
N VAL A 44 3.55 1.69 11.20
CA VAL A 44 3.54 2.86 12.07
C VAL A 44 3.87 2.44 13.51
N SER A 45 3.37 1.27 13.95
CA SER A 45 3.64 0.76 15.28
C SER A 45 5.12 0.46 15.51
N LYS A 46 5.91 0.40 14.45
CA LYS A 46 7.35 0.16 14.53
C LYS A 46 8.16 1.37 14.07
N GLY A 47 7.54 2.54 14.11
CA GLY A 47 8.22 3.78 13.78
C GLY A 47 8.17 4.19 12.32
N GLY A 48 7.39 3.48 11.52
CA GLY A 48 7.25 3.83 10.10
C GLY A 48 6.54 5.16 9.89
N LEU A 49 6.99 5.90 8.89
CA LEU A 49 6.42 7.20 8.55
C LEU A 49 5.50 7.08 7.34
N THR A 50 4.57 8.04 7.23
CA THR A 50 3.69 8.11 6.07
C THR A 50 4.37 8.95 5.01
N THR A 51 5.33 8.34 4.33
CA THR A 51 6.11 8.98 3.27
C THR A 51 6.08 8.11 2.03
N GLU A 52 6.35 8.72 0.90
CA GLU A 52 6.38 8.01 -0.38
C GLU A 52 7.27 6.77 -0.35
N GLU A 53 8.42 6.90 0.28
CA GLU A 53 9.39 5.80 0.34
C GLU A 53 8.93 4.65 1.21
N ASN A 54 8.02 4.91 2.13
CA ASN A 54 7.54 3.90 3.07
C ASN A 54 6.15 3.39 2.76
N LEU A 55 5.59 3.78 1.62
CA LEU A 55 4.25 3.36 1.22
C LEU A 55 4.32 2.48 -0.01
N GLN A 56 3.43 1.51 -0.07
CA GLN A 56 3.33 0.61 -1.22
C GLN A 56 1.88 0.20 -1.43
N THR A 57 1.56 -0.16 -2.68
CA THR A 57 0.23 -0.64 -3.02
C THR A 57 0.20 -2.16 -2.83
N LEU A 58 -0.77 -2.64 -2.08
CA LEU A 58 -0.99 -4.06 -1.89
C LEU A 58 -2.44 -4.41 -2.18
N CYS A 59 -2.67 -5.64 -2.66
CA CYS A 59 -4.03 -6.12 -2.74
C CYS A 59 -4.49 -6.47 -1.31
N TRP A 60 -5.81 -6.52 -1.12
CA TRP A 60 -6.37 -6.75 0.21
C TRP A 60 -5.86 -8.05 0.84
N ARG A 61 -5.62 -9.08 0.03
CA ARG A 61 -5.16 -10.38 0.54
C ARG A 61 -3.75 -10.28 1.10
N CYS A 62 -2.85 -9.64 0.34
CA CYS A 62 -1.47 -9.47 0.79
C CYS A 62 -1.39 -8.54 2.00
N ASN A 63 -2.22 -7.50 2.01
CA ASN A 63 -2.23 -6.56 3.12
C ASN A 63 -2.68 -7.26 4.42
N ARG A 64 -3.69 -8.10 4.34
CA ARG A 64 -4.14 -8.87 5.50
C ARG A 64 -3.07 -9.83 5.98
N ARG A 65 -2.45 -10.53 5.04
CA ARG A 65 -1.42 -11.51 5.38
C ARG A 65 -0.22 -10.86 6.04
N LYS A 66 0.15 -9.68 5.53
CA LYS A 66 1.27 -8.95 6.09
C LYS A 66 0.98 -8.41 7.49
N GLY A 67 -0.23 -7.86 7.69
CA GLY A 67 -0.58 -7.24 8.94
C GLY A 67 0.43 -6.16 9.31
N ALA A 68 0.99 -6.24 10.54
CA ALA A 68 1.98 -5.30 11.02
C ALA A 68 3.41 -5.84 10.89
N LYS A 69 3.62 -6.81 10.01
CA LYS A 69 4.96 -7.36 9.79
C LYS A 69 5.74 -6.48 8.82
N LEU A 70 7.05 -6.55 8.94
CA LEU A 70 7.92 -5.90 7.98
C LEU A 70 7.87 -6.65 6.65
N SER A 71 7.97 -5.91 5.57
CA SER A 71 7.98 -6.49 4.23
C SER A 71 9.31 -7.18 3.93
#